data_e684595bf93b848ba9eb6b1d6b2a66b0
#
_entry.id   e684595bf93b848ba9eb6b1d6b2a66b0
#
_cell.length_a   1.000
_cell.length_b   1.000
_cell.length_c   1.000
_cell.angle_alpha   90.00
_cell.angle_beta   90.00
_cell.angle_gamma   90.00
#
_symmetry.space_group_name_H-M   'P 1'
#
loop_
_entity.id
_entity.type
_entity.pdbx_description
1 polymer ?
#
loop_
_entity_poly.entity_id
_entity_poly.type
_entity_poly.pdbx_seq_one_letter_code
_entity_poly.pdbx_strand_id
1 'polypeptide(L)'
;MDKICIYCDNLDRYEEFPHGISLERVAEYFQDDLGFRPFNAQVNHCTRDLGFRLYEPSDVLFASFSDESGMRTYVRTLSFILSKAVADILPGSKLFIEHSLSNGYYCQIKNAHMITPGEIVRIKERMESLIVADIPFRAHCERTEEVAAMFRSMGYEDKADLLETRGMPYSRYYDLDGYPDYYYGSLAPSTGYIGLFGLEPYLDGVLLRIPRRDKPEELAPFVPQPMMRQVFADHDRLLDILQVTHVGSLNKAVDRNNISTMVQVSEAMQEKQIAAIADDIAHKYKEGVRVVLISGPSSSGKTTFCKRLQTQLLTNYIRPYGLSLDDYFINREDSPRDESGDYDFESLYALDLPLFNKDLKQMIAGEEVSLPTYDFTTGMRVYKGNTIQLKDGDILILEGIHALNPELIPSVPESSTYKIYVSALTAIGLDAHNRIPSTDNRLIRRLVRDYRYRNYSGLGTLRRWQSVRRGEEKWVFPFQENAHVMFNSAMLYELAVLRAYAEPILQAIPRNEPEYAEARRLLRFLSSFRMIPARLLPNNSLMREFLGGSTFHY
;
A
#
# COMPACT_ATOMS: atom_id res chain seq x y z
N MET A 1 2.40 -34.49 32.81
CA MET A 1 2.82 -33.71 31.60
C MET A 1 3.11 -32.31 32.08
N ASP A 2 4.24 -31.76 31.70
CA ASP A 2 4.59 -30.39 32.07
C ASP A 2 3.56 -29.44 31.45
N LYS A 3 3.07 -28.51 32.25
CA LYS A 3 2.11 -27.49 31.80
C LYS A 3 2.84 -26.16 31.61
N ILE A 4 2.32 -25.37 30.69
CA ILE A 4 2.75 -23.97 30.47
C ILE A 4 1.58 -23.04 30.76
N CYS A 5 1.88 -21.85 31.29
CA CYS A 5 0.90 -20.81 31.52
C CYS A 5 0.80 -19.92 30.28
N ILE A 6 -0.38 -19.71 29.76
CA ILE A 6 -0.65 -18.83 28.60
C ILE A 6 -1.55 -17.70 29.09
N TYR A 7 -1.17 -16.47 28.78
CA TYR A 7 -2.01 -15.29 28.96
C TYR A 7 -2.72 -14.98 27.63
N CYS A 8 -4.05 -15.01 27.63
CA CYS A 8 -4.85 -14.63 26.49
C CYS A 8 -5.20 -13.15 26.57
N ASP A 9 -4.50 -12.29 25.79
CA ASP A 9 -4.69 -10.84 25.80
C ASP A 9 -6.14 -10.43 25.44
N ASN A 10 -6.80 -11.17 24.56
CA ASN A 10 -8.19 -10.87 24.17
C ASN A 10 -9.19 -10.99 25.33
N LEU A 11 -8.89 -11.81 26.32
CA LEU A 11 -9.79 -12.16 27.43
C LEU A 11 -9.28 -11.67 28.79
N ASP A 12 -8.08 -11.08 28.85
CA ASP A 12 -7.38 -10.69 30.09
C ASP A 12 -7.34 -11.87 31.08
N ARG A 13 -6.94 -13.07 30.60
CA ARG A 13 -7.04 -14.32 31.35
C ARG A 13 -5.82 -15.22 31.19
N TYR A 14 -5.33 -15.76 32.32
CA TYR A 14 -4.32 -16.84 32.36
C TYR A 14 -4.98 -18.21 32.35
N GLU A 15 -4.38 -19.15 31.62
CA GLU A 15 -4.82 -20.54 31.57
C GLU A 15 -3.63 -21.49 31.41
N GLU A 16 -3.73 -22.70 31.97
CA GLU A 16 -2.68 -23.72 31.87
C GLU A 16 -2.95 -24.74 30.78
N PHE A 17 -1.99 -24.95 29.90
CA PHE A 17 -2.06 -25.89 28.79
C PHE A 17 -0.89 -26.90 28.81
N PRO A 18 -1.04 -28.07 28.16
CA PRO A 18 0.05 -29.01 27.97
C PRO A 18 1.19 -28.37 27.16
N HIS A 19 2.44 -28.63 27.56
CA HIS A 19 3.64 -28.26 26.81
C HIS A 19 3.58 -28.78 25.36
N GLY A 20 3.85 -27.91 24.39
CA GLY A 20 3.77 -28.23 22.95
C GLY A 20 2.37 -28.14 22.33
N ILE A 21 1.40 -27.53 23.03
CA ILE A 21 0.08 -27.25 22.46
C ILE A 21 0.18 -26.30 21.27
N SER A 22 -0.66 -26.50 20.23
CA SER A 22 -0.76 -25.56 19.13
C SER A 22 -1.67 -24.38 19.45
N LEU A 23 -1.43 -23.22 18.82
CA LEU A 23 -2.32 -22.05 18.95
C LEU A 23 -3.75 -22.36 18.49
N GLU A 24 -3.94 -23.26 17.52
CA GLU A 24 -5.24 -23.71 17.08
C GLU A 24 -6.02 -24.37 18.22
N ARG A 25 -5.38 -25.26 18.98
CA ARG A 25 -6.00 -25.91 20.14
C ARG A 25 -6.27 -24.94 21.29
N VAL A 26 -5.43 -23.93 21.46
CA VAL A 26 -5.68 -22.85 22.44
C VAL A 26 -6.88 -22.00 21.98
N ALA A 27 -6.97 -21.69 20.67
CA ALA A 27 -8.11 -20.98 20.11
C ALA A 27 -9.43 -21.76 20.22
N GLU A 28 -9.40 -23.08 19.99
CA GLU A 28 -10.56 -23.97 20.19
C GLU A 28 -11.04 -23.96 21.65
N TYR A 29 -10.10 -23.96 22.61
CA TYR A 29 -10.45 -23.89 24.04
C TYR A 29 -11.17 -22.58 24.40
N PHE A 30 -10.74 -21.46 23.82
CA PHE A 30 -11.34 -20.15 24.06
C PHE A 30 -12.46 -19.76 23.07
N GLN A 31 -12.89 -20.66 22.19
CA GLN A 31 -13.76 -20.34 21.05
C GLN A 31 -15.06 -19.62 21.47
N ASP A 32 -15.71 -20.09 22.52
CA ASP A 32 -16.96 -19.51 23.00
C ASP A 32 -16.76 -18.13 23.65
N ASP A 33 -15.63 -17.93 24.31
CA ASP A 33 -15.29 -16.67 25.00
C ASP A 33 -14.79 -15.60 24.01
N LEU A 34 -14.06 -15.99 22.96
CA LEU A 34 -13.53 -15.07 21.96
C LEU A 34 -14.64 -14.43 21.09
N GLY A 35 -15.72 -15.15 20.83
CA GLY A 35 -16.82 -14.66 19.99
C GLY A 35 -16.47 -14.49 18.50
N PHE A 36 -15.29 -14.91 18.06
CA PHE A 36 -14.83 -14.91 16.67
C PHE A 36 -13.89 -16.09 16.39
N ARG A 37 -13.75 -16.46 15.12
CA ARG A 37 -12.79 -17.47 14.67
C ARG A 37 -11.46 -16.81 14.35
N PRO A 38 -10.35 -17.13 15.06
CA PRO A 38 -9.03 -16.56 14.79
C PRO A 38 -8.43 -17.04 13.47
N PHE A 39 -7.70 -16.15 12.75
CA PHE A 39 -6.95 -16.47 11.54
C PHE A 39 -5.46 -16.66 11.80
N ASN A 40 -4.93 -15.98 12.79
CA ASN A 40 -3.57 -16.10 13.30
C ASN A 40 -3.52 -15.57 14.73
N ALA A 41 -2.35 -15.63 15.35
CA ALA A 41 -2.14 -15.01 16.66
C ALA A 41 -0.78 -14.30 16.72
N GLN A 42 -0.66 -13.35 17.61
CA GLN A 42 0.64 -12.85 18.07
C GLN A 42 1.03 -13.62 19.33
N VAL A 43 2.25 -14.13 19.35
CA VAL A 43 2.87 -14.75 20.53
C VAL A 43 4.02 -13.85 20.92
N ASN A 44 3.93 -13.24 22.11
CA ASN A 44 4.91 -12.27 22.59
C ASN A 44 5.21 -11.20 21.51
N HIS A 45 4.17 -10.57 20.97
CA HIS A 45 4.21 -9.59 19.88
C HIS A 45 4.85 -10.08 18.58
N CYS A 46 4.82 -11.38 18.30
CA CYS A 46 5.29 -11.96 17.05
C CYS A 46 4.16 -12.72 16.37
N THR A 47 3.73 -12.31 15.18
CA THR A 47 2.69 -13.01 14.41
C THR A 47 3.10 -14.45 14.06
N ARG A 48 2.21 -15.40 14.37
CA ARG A 48 2.35 -16.84 14.12
C ARG A 48 1.10 -17.38 13.44
N ASP A 49 1.26 -18.40 12.62
CA ASP A 49 0.12 -19.21 12.16
C ASP A 49 -0.42 -20.06 13.33
N LEU A 50 -1.68 -20.48 13.22
CA LEU A 50 -2.34 -21.24 14.29
C LEU A 50 -1.74 -22.66 14.49
N GLY A 51 -0.98 -23.17 13.54
CA GLY A 51 -0.22 -24.42 13.69
C GLY A 51 1.03 -24.28 14.57
N PHE A 52 1.41 -23.06 14.98
CA PHE A 52 2.56 -22.85 15.85
C PHE A 52 2.36 -23.47 17.24
N ARG A 53 3.40 -24.17 17.74
CA ARG A 53 3.36 -24.86 19.04
C ARG A 53 4.05 -24.04 20.11
N LEU A 54 3.44 -23.98 21.29
CA LEU A 54 3.91 -23.27 22.48
C LEU A 54 4.65 -24.24 23.42
N TYR A 55 5.87 -23.84 23.79
CA TYR A 55 6.76 -24.63 24.66
C TYR A 55 7.18 -23.87 25.92
N GLU A 56 6.81 -22.61 26.04
CA GLU A 56 7.13 -21.73 27.17
C GLU A 56 5.94 -20.84 27.51
N PRO A 57 5.85 -20.27 28.73
CA PRO A 57 4.85 -19.29 29.07
C PRO A 57 4.85 -18.14 28.06
N SER A 58 3.67 -17.74 27.59
CA SER A 58 3.55 -16.78 26.48
C SER A 58 2.28 -15.96 26.60
N ASP A 59 2.38 -14.71 26.14
CA ASP A 59 1.24 -13.84 25.90
C ASP A 59 0.74 -14.08 24.48
N VAL A 60 -0.56 -14.32 24.32
CA VAL A 60 -1.20 -14.66 23.04
C VAL A 60 -2.36 -13.71 22.76
N LEU A 61 -2.24 -12.97 21.65
CA LEU A 61 -3.30 -12.14 21.11
C LEU A 61 -3.81 -12.75 19.81
N PHE A 62 -5.04 -13.26 19.80
CA PHE A 62 -5.68 -13.81 18.61
C PHE A 62 -6.20 -12.70 17.70
N ALA A 63 -6.06 -12.88 16.40
CA ALA A 63 -6.51 -11.94 15.38
C ALA A 63 -7.70 -12.51 14.60
N SER A 64 -8.78 -11.73 14.58
CA SER A 64 -10.00 -11.96 13.79
C SER A 64 -9.82 -11.57 12.33
N PHE A 65 -10.83 -11.81 11.49
CA PHE A 65 -10.89 -11.26 10.12
C PHE A 65 -10.86 -9.72 10.11
N SER A 66 -11.46 -9.07 11.10
CA SER A 66 -11.52 -7.60 11.20
C SER A 66 -10.17 -6.96 11.53
N ASP A 67 -9.20 -7.75 12.01
CA ASP A 67 -7.84 -7.27 12.23
C ASP A 67 -7.02 -7.33 10.95
N GLU A 68 -6.07 -6.38 10.78
CA GLU A 68 -5.25 -6.34 9.55
C GLU A 68 -4.46 -7.64 9.31
N SER A 69 -3.92 -8.25 10.37
CA SER A 69 -3.14 -9.48 10.24
C SER A 69 -4.04 -10.67 9.86
N GLY A 70 -5.25 -10.73 10.43
CA GLY A 70 -6.24 -11.74 10.10
C GLY A 70 -6.76 -11.60 8.68
N MET A 71 -7.13 -10.37 8.26
CA MET A 71 -7.52 -10.10 6.88
C MET A 71 -6.43 -10.46 5.87
N ARG A 72 -5.17 -10.13 6.16
CA ARG A 72 -4.02 -10.53 5.32
C ARG A 72 -3.89 -12.06 5.22
N THR A 73 -4.18 -12.78 6.30
CA THR A 73 -4.19 -14.25 6.30
C THR A 73 -5.35 -14.79 5.48
N TYR A 74 -6.55 -14.24 5.63
CA TYR A 74 -7.72 -14.59 4.83
C TYR A 74 -7.44 -14.44 3.32
N VAL A 75 -6.95 -13.27 2.91
CA VAL A 75 -6.67 -12.98 1.50
C VAL A 75 -5.63 -13.94 0.92
N ARG A 76 -4.54 -14.22 1.64
CA ARG A 76 -3.53 -15.19 1.18
C ARG A 76 -4.09 -16.61 1.05
N THR A 77 -4.90 -17.02 2.02
CA THR A 77 -5.58 -18.32 2.00
C THR A 77 -6.53 -18.44 0.81
N LEU A 78 -7.36 -17.41 0.59
CA LEU A 78 -8.28 -17.34 -0.54
C LEU A 78 -7.52 -17.32 -1.89
N SER A 79 -6.40 -16.61 -1.96
CA SER A 79 -5.53 -16.58 -3.14
C SER A 79 -4.93 -17.93 -3.46
N PHE A 80 -4.55 -18.70 -2.44
CA PHE A 80 -4.04 -20.05 -2.64
C PHE A 80 -5.14 -21.00 -3.15
N ILE A 81 -6.35 -20.91 -2.58
CA ILE A 81 -7.50 -21.68 -3.06
C ILE A 81 -7.82 -21.35 -4.52
N LEU A 82 -7.78 -20.06 -4.91
CA LEU A 82 -7.96 -19.64 -6.30
C LEU A 82 -6.85 -20.21 -7.20
N SER A 83 -5.59 -20.16 -6.78
CA SER A 83 -4.46 -20.72 -7.54
C SER A 83 -4.61 -22.20 -7.79
N LYS A 84 -4.98 -22.98 -6.76
CA LYS A 84 -5.28 -24.42 -6.87
C LYS A 84 -6.46 -24.67 -7.81
N ALA A 85 -7.55 -23.90 -7.66
CA ALA A 85 -8.74 -24.08 -8.51
C ALA A 85 -8.45 -23.76 -9.98
N VAL A 86 -7.64 -22.72 -10.27
CA VAL A 86 -7.18 -22.42 -11.63
C VAL A 86 -6.34 -23.56 -12.20
N ALA A 87 -5.40 -24.10 -11.43
CA ALA A 87 -4.57 -25.23 -11.86
C ALA A 87 -5.39 -26.50 -12.14
N ASP A 88 -6.44 -26.76 -11.35
CA ASP A 88 -7.32 -27.93 -11.52
C ASP A 88 -8.24 -27.80 -12.75
N ILE A 89 -8.79 -26.61 -13.01
CA ILE A 89 -9.77 -26.38 -14.08
C ILE A 89 -9.09 -26.06 -15.42
N LEU A 90 -7.96 -25.38 -15.37
CA LEU A 90 -7.19 -24.93 -16.55
C LEU A 90 -5.71 -25.37 -16.43
N PRO A 91 -5.42 -26.67 -16.59
CA PRO A 91 -4.05 -27.17 -16.50
C PRO A 91 -3.10 -26.41 -17.45
N GLY A 92 -1.93 -26.02 -16.93
CA GLY A 92 -0.93 -25.24 -17.68
C GLY A 92 -1.14 -23.73 -17.67
N SER A 93 -2.27 -23.22 -17.15
CA SER A 93 -2.50 -21.79 -16.96
C SER A 93 -1.75 -21.27 -15.72
N LYS A 94 -1.43 -19.98 -15.74
CA LYS A 94 -0.78 -19.28 -14.63
C LYS A 94 -1.66 -18.16 -14.11
N LEU A 95 -1.89 -18.16 -12.80
CA LEU A 95 -2.56 -17.09 -12.10
C LEU A 95 -1.55 -16.00 -11.73
N PHE A 96 -1.94 -14.74 -11.89
CA PHE A 96 -1.22 -13.56 -11.39
C PHE A 96 -2.19 -12.73 -10.56
N ILE A 97 -1.83 -12.44 -9.31
CA ILE A 97 -2.60 -11.55 -8.44
C ILE A 97 -1.97 -10.17 -8.55
N GLU A 98 -2.59 -9.31 -9.38
CA GLU A 98 -1.96 -8.07 -9.83
C GLU A 98 -2.23 -6.91 -8.86
N HIS A 99 -3.41 -6.32 -8.91
CA HIS A 99 -3.67 -5.05 -8.24
C HIS A 99 -4.91 -5.10 -7.36
N SER A 100 -4.91 -4.31 -6.28
CA SER A 100 -6.12 -4.07 -5.51
C SER A 100 -6.98 -3.05 -6.24
N LEU A 101 -8.12 -3.49 -6.75
CA LEU A 101 -9.11 -2.67 -7.43
C LEU A 101 -10.50 -2.97 -6.86
N SER A 102 -11.34 -1.95 -6.78
CA SER A 102 -12.75 -2.11 -6.37
C SER A 102 -12.94 -2.84 -5.03
N ASN A 103 -12.08 -2.58 -4.05
CA ASN A 103 -12.05 -3.28 -2.76
C ASN A 103 -11.91 -4.81 -2.87
N GLY A 104 -11.29 -5.28 -3.94
CA GLY A 104 -10.94 -6.67 -4.23
C GLY A 104 -9.57 -6.76 -4.87
N TYR A 105 -9.33 -7.85 -5.60
CA TYR A 105 -8.07 -8.09 -6.30
C TYR A 105 -8.34 -8.44 -7.75
N TYR A 106 -7.79 -7.65 -8.66
CA TYR A 106 -7.74 -8.01 -10.05
C TYR A 106 -6.70 -9.12 -10.23
N CYS A 107 -7.11 -10.20 -10.86
CA CYS A 107 -6.27 -11.36 -11.12
C CYS A 107 -6.27 -11.67 -12.61
N GLN A 108 -5.09 -11.85 -13.18
CA GLN A 108 -4.91 -12.27 -14.56
C GLN A 108 -4.67 -13.78 -14.62
N ILE A 109 -5.33 -14.47 -15.55
CA ILE A 109 -5.10 -15.89 -15.81
C ILE A 109 -4.48 -15.99 -17.20
N LYS A 110 -3.16 -16.17 -17.27
CA LYS A 110 -2.44 -16.35 -18.53
C LYS A 110 -2.59 -17.79 -19.01
N ASN A 111 -3.30 -17.95 -20.10
CA ASN A 111 -3.61 -19.22 -20.75
C ASN A 111 -3.38 -19.13 -22.27
N ALA A 112 -3.52 -20.25 -22.98
CA ALA A 112 -3.46 -20.31 -24.45
C ALA A 112 -4.60 -19.55 -25.14
N HIS A 113 -5.71 -19.32 -24.43
CA HIS A 113 -6.87 -18.54 -24.91
C HIS A 113 -7.35 -17.57 -23.81
N MET A 114 -8.16 -16.59 -24.19
CA MET A 114 -8.82 -15.70 -23.26
C MET A 114 -9.83 -16.47 -22.40
N ILE A 115 -9.78 -16.28 -21.08
CA ILE A 115 -10.69 -16.96 -20.15
C ILE A 115 -12.16 -16.64 -20.47
N THR A 116 -12.98 -17.67 -20.50
CA THR A 116 -14.41 -17.54 -20.77
C THR A 116 -15.24 -17.42 -19.48
N PRO A 117 -16.43 -16.81 -19.52
CA PRO A 117 -17.33 -16.75 -18.36
C PRO A 117 -17.67 -18.14 -17.79
N GLY A 118 -17.81 -19.16 -18.65
CA GLY A 118 -18.07 -20.53 -18.19
C GLY A 118 -16.90 -21.15 -17.43
N GLU A 119 -15.67 -20.83 -17.78
CA GLU A 119 -14.47 -21.26 -17.04
C GLU A 119 -14.39 -20.56 -15.68
N ILE A 120 -14.74 -19.28 -15.61
CA ILE A 120 -14.78 -18.53 -14.35
C ILE A 120 -15.79 -19.15 -13.38
N VAL A 121 -16.97 -19.53 -13.88
CA VAL A 121 -17.98 -20.23 -13.06
C VAL A 121 -17.41 -21.56 -12.53
N ARG A 122 -16.80 -22.39 -13.39
CA ARG A 122 -16.19 -23.65 -12.96
C ARG A 122 -15.05 -23.48 -11.96
N ILE A 123 -14.23 -22.43 -12.11
CA ILE A 123 -13.18 -22.10 -11.13
C ILE A 123 -13.81 -21.76 -9.79
N LYS A 124 -14.87 -20.93 -9.79
CA LYS A 124 -15.59 -20.57 -8.57
C LYS A 124 -16.19 -21.79 -7.87
N GLU A 125 -16.89 -22.65 -8.61
CA GLU A 125 -17.44 -23.92 -8.10
C GLU A 125 -16.35 -24.83 -7.52
N ARG A 126 -15.15 -24.86 -8.17
CA ARG A 126 -14.02 -25.63 -7.64
C ARG A 126 -13.49 -25.01 -6.35
N MET A 127 -13.40 -23.68 -6.23
CA MET A 127 -13.04 -23.01 -4.97
C MET A 127 -14.02 -23.38 -3.86
N GLU A 128 -15.32 -23.30 -4.12
CA GLU A 128 -16.37 -23.66 -3.17
C GLU A 128 -16.25 -25.13 -2.73
N SER A 129 -15.98 -26.04 -3.66
CA SER A 129 -15.73 -27.46 -3.37
C SER A 129 -14.51 -27.66 -2.46
N LEU A 130 -13.40 -26.94 -2.70
CA LEU A 130 -12.19 -27.00 -1.87
C LEU A 130 -12.46 -26.46 -0.45
N ILE A 131 -13.28 -25.43 -0.32
CA ILE A 131 -13.66 -24.83 0.97
C ILE A 131 -14.52 -25.79 1.77
N VAL A 132 -15.53 -26.39 1.15
CA VAL A 132 -16.42 -27.37 1.80
C VAL A 132 -15.66 -28.62 2.24
N ALA A 133 -14.64 -29.03 1.49
CA ALA A 133 -13.80 -30.18 1.81
C ALA A 133 -12.87 -29.95 3.02
N ASP A 134 -12.72 -28.71 3.48
CA ASP A 134 -11.93 -28.29 4.64
C ASP A 134 -10.50 -28.88 4.66
N ILE A 135 -9.78 -28.73 3.55
CA ILE A 135 -8.47 -29.33 3.32
C ILE A 135 -7.39 -28.56 4.09
N PRO A 136 -6.55 -29.21 4.90
CA PRO A 136 -5.50 -28.54 5.65
C PRO A 136 -4.34 -28.07 4.75
N PHE A 137 -3.79 -26.86 5.05
CA PHE A 137 -2.56 -26.38 4.45
C PHE A 137 -1.35 -26.99 5.18
N ARG A 138 -0.53 -27.74 4.45
CA ARG A 138 0.65 -28.39 5.01
C ARG A 138 1.89 -27.52 4.75
N ALA A 139 2.55 -27.12 5.83
CA ALA A 139 3.80 -26.36 5.73
C ALA A 139 5.00 -27.30 5.59
N HIS A 140 5.86 -27.00 4.63
CA HIS A 140 7.13 -27.66 4.38
C HIS A 140 8.28 -26.68 4.53
N CYS A 141 9.47 -27.18 4.88
CA CYS A 141 10.70 -26.39 4.96
C CYS A 141 11.84 -27.25 4.42
N GLU A 142 12.34 -26.90 3.23
CA GLU A 142 13.32 -27.68 2.50
C GLU A 142 14.46 -26.78 2.01
N ARG A 143 15.52 -27.34 1.42
CA ARG A 143 16.61 -26.58 0.87
C ARG A 143 16.11 -25.64 -0.22
N THR A 144 16.53 -24.39 -0.19
CA THR A 144 16.09 -23.37 -1.15
C THR A 144 16.32 -23.80 -2.60
N GLU A 145 17.42 -24.46 -2.90
CA GLU A 145 17.73 -24.96 -4.24
C GLU A 145 16.68 -25.97 -4.74
N GLU A 146 16.23 -26.87 -3.86
CA GLU A 146 15.21 -27.90 -4.17
C GLU A 146 13.84 -27.25 -4.40
N VAL A 147 13.46 -26.32 -3.52
CA VAL A 147 12.20 -25.57 -3.63
C VAL A 147 12.19 -24.71 -4.90
N ALA A 148 13.29 -24.04 -5.22
CA ALA A 148 13.41 -23.24 -6.45
C ALA A 148 13.32 -24.12 -7.70
N ALA A 149 13.99 -25.29 -7.71
CA ALA A 149 13.89 -26.24 -8.82
C ALA A 149 12.45 -26.77 -9.01
N MET A 150 11.73 -27.06 -7.91
CA MET A 150 10.33 -27.45 -7.94
C MET A 150 9.46 -26.36 -8.59
N PHE A 151 9.56 -25.08 -8.16
CA PHE A 151 8.78 -24.00 -8.76
C PHE A 151 9.13 -23.77 -10.23
N ARG A 152 10.42 -23.92 -10.63
CA ARG A 152 10.80 -23.87 -12.06
C ARG A 152 10.14 -24.96 -12.88
N SER A 153 10.10 -26.19 -12.36
CA SER A 153 9.43 -27.30 -13.07
C SER A 153 7.93 -27.06 -13.28
N MET A 154 7.30 -26.28 -12.39
CA MET A 154 5.93 -25.81 -12.52
C MET A 154 5.80 -24.54 -13.40
N GLY A 155 6.91 -23.99 -13.86
CA GLY A 155 6.97 -22.76 -14.68
C GLY A 155 6.85 -21.45 -13.90
N TYR A 156 7.00 -21.45 -12.57
CA TYR A 156 7.04 -20.27 -11.72
C TYR A 156 8.49 -19.79 -11.50
N GLU A 157 9.09 -19.22 -12.57
CA GLU A 157 10.45 -18.65 -12.52
C GLU A 157 10.56 -17.51 -11.51
N ASP A 158 9.52 -16.71 -11.37
CA ASP A 158 9.41 -15.58 -10.44
C ASP A 158 9.58 -16.01 -8.97
N LYS A 159 8.94 -17.13 -8.58
CA LYS A 159 9.07 -17.70 -7.23
C LYS A 159 10.48 -18.25 -7.01
N ALA A 160 11.01 -19.00 -7.98
CA ALA A 160 12.37 -19.53 -7.91
C ALA A 160 13.40 -18.42 -7.78
N ASP A 161 13.31 -17.38 -8.61
CA ASP A 161 14.19 -16.22 -8.60
C ASP A 161 14.12 -15.45 -7.27
N LEU A 162 12.92 -15.27 -6.73
CA LEU A 162 12.73 -14.62 -5.43
C LEU A 162 13.43 -15.41 -4.32
N LEU A 163 13.22 -16.72 -4.25
CA LEU A 163 13.77 -17.57 -3.21
C LEU A 163 15.31 -17.61 -3.26
N GLU A 164 15.89 -17.79 -4.44
CA GLU A 164 17.35 -17.82 -4.62
C GLU A 164 18.00 -16.49 -4.29
N THR A 165 17.43 -15.37 -4.77
CA THR A 165 18.02 -14.05 -4.55
C THR A 165 17.91 -13.56 -3.12
N ARG A 166 17.03 -14.13 -2.29
CA ARG A 166 16.99 -13.87 -0.84
C ARG A 166 18.19 -14.42 -0.09
N GLY A 167 18.88 -15.44 -0.64
CA GLY A 167 20.07 -16.02 -0.04
C GLY A 167 19.84 -16.82 1.24
N MET A 168 18.62 -17.30 1.48
CA MET A 168 18.30 -18.15 2.63
C MET A 168 18.59 -19.60 2.28
N PRO A 169 19.26 -20.39 3.16
CA PRO A 169 19.60 -21.79 2.87
C PRO A 169 18.37 -22.71 2.83
N TYR A 170 17.31 -22.37 3.54
CA TYR A 170 16.05 -23.08 3.58
C TYR A 170 14.89 -22.17 3.24
N SER A 171 13.91 -22.69 2.51
CA SER A 171 12.68 -22.02 2.14
C SER A 171 11.46 -22.78 2.64
N ARG A 172 10.53 -22.03 3.24
CA ARG A 172 9.23 -22.57 3.64
C ARG A 172 8.23 -22.35 2.52
N TYR A 173 7.44 -23.37 2.21
CA TYR A 173 6.31 -23.32 1.30
C TYR A 173 5.14 -24.11 1.89
N TYR A 174 3.97 -24.04 1.25
CA TYR A 174 2.79 -24.75 1.67
C TYR A 174 2.30 -25.67 0.55
N ASP A 175 1.66 -26.77 0.94
CA ASP A 175 0.99 -27.68 0.03
C ASP A 175 -0.51 -27.69 0.31
N LEU A 176 -1.31 -27.61 -0.75
CA LEU A 176 -2.76 -27.77 -0.73
C LEU A 176 -3.14 -28.91 -1.68
N ASP A 177 -3.41 -30.09 -1.12
CA ASP A 177 -3.84 -31.27 -1.88
C ASP A 177 -2.91 -31.57 -3.08
N GLY A 178 -1.60 -31.64 -2.81
CA GLY A 178 -0.56 -31.91 -3.81
C GLY A 178 -0.18 -30.74 -4.70
N TYR A 179 -0.69 -29.53 -4.44
CA TYR A 179 -0.33 -28.31 -5.15
C TYR A 179 0.51 -27.40 -4.25
N PRO A 180 1.83 -27.28 -4.48
CA PRO A 180 2.70 -26.43 -3.67
C PRO A 180 2.62 -24.98 -4.07
N ASP A 181 2.67 -24.05 -3.08
CA ASP A 181 2.79 -22.62 -3.30
C ASP A 181 3.57 -21.92 -2.19
N TYR A 182 4.11 -20.75 -2.52
CA TYR A 182 4.89 -19.92 -1.60
C TYR A 182 4.11 -18.68 -1.18
N TYR A 183 4.04 -18.44 0.14
CA TYR A 183 3.53 -17.19 0.73
C TYR A 183 4.47 -16.70 1.82
N TYR A 184 4.75 -15.40 1.82
CA TYR A 184 5.67 -14.80 2.81
C TYR A 184 5.03 -14.55 4.18
N GLY A 185 3.72 -14.78 4.34
CA GLY A 185 2.94 -14.62 5.58
C GLY A 185 2.21 -15.90 5.99
N SER A 186 1.43 -15.80 7.06
CA SER A 186 0.62 -16.90 7.59
C SER A 186 -0.54 -17.23 6.65
N LEU A 187 -0.90 -18.50 6.57
CA LEU A 187 -2.16 -19.01 6.03
C LEU A 187 -3.09 -19.44 7.18
N ALA A 188 -4.39 -19.53 6.91
CA ALA A 188 -5.31 -20.22 7.81
C ALA A 188 -4.97 -21.71 7.92
N PRO A 189 -5.43 -22.45 8.94
CA PRO A 189 -5.15 -23.88 9.09
C PRO A 189 -5.65 -24.74 7.93
N SER A 190 -6.83 -24.41 7.40
CA SER A 190 -7.49 -25.17 6.33
C SER A 190 -8.33 -24.29 5.42
N THR A 191 -8.78 -24.86 4.29
CA THR A 191 -9.65 -24.15 3.33
C THR A 191 -11.01 -23.77 3.91
N GLY A 192 -11.54 -24.53 4.87
CA GLY A 192 -12.81 -24.28 5.55
C GLY A 192 -12.81 -23.04 6.47
N TYR A 193 -11.69 -22.35 6.60
CA TYR A 193 -11.63 -21.03 7.25
C TYR A 193 -12.16 -19.90 6.36
N ILE A 194 -12.25 -20.13 5.05
CA ILE A 194 -12.81 -19.15 4.12
C ILE A 194 -14.32 -19.20 4.14
N GLY A 195 -14.95 -18.08 4.44
CA GLY A 195 -16.41 -17.91 4.40
C GLY A 195 -16.85 -17.32 3.06
N LEU A 196 -17.17 -16.04 3.06
CA LEU A 196 -17.71 -15.33 1.92
C LEU A 196 -16.62 -14.84 0.96
N PHE A 197 -16.74 -15.11 -0.34
CA PHE A 197 -15.94 -14.51 -1.40
C PHE A 197 -16.77 -14.37 -2.69
N GLY A 198 -16.30 -13.55 -3.63
CA GLY A 198 -16.83 -13.44 -4.99
C GLY A 198 -15.72 -13.65 -6.02
N LEU A 199 -16.08 -14.26 -7.15
CA LEU A 199 -15.22 -14.34 -8.32
C LEU A 199 -16.05 -13.95 -9.53
N GLU A 200 -15.70 -12.84 -10.19
CA GLU A 200 -16.48 -12.23 -11.26
C GLU A 200 -15.57 -11.95 -12.47
N PRO A 201 -16.11 -12.05 -13.71
CA PRO A 201 -15.38 -11.58 -14.88
C PRO A 201 -15.04 -10.10 -14.71
N TYR A 202 -13.79 -9.74 -14.98
CA TYR A 202 -13.36 -8.36 -14.95
C TYR A 202 -12.25 -8.14 -15.98
N LEU A 203 -12.53 -7.29 -16.98
CA LEU A 203 -11.60 -7.02 -18.07
C LEU A 203 -11.20 -8.30 -18.83
N ASP A 204 -9.91 -8.55 -18.94
CA ASP A 204 -9.29 -9.74 -19.53
C ASP A 204 -8.92 -10.82 -18.49
N GLY A 205 -9.40 -10.67 -17.24
CA GLY A 205 -9.17 -11.57 -16.13
C GLY A 205 -10.39 -11.71 -15.22
N VAL A 206 -10.14 -11.79 -13.92
CA VAL A 206 -11.17 -11.95 -12.90
C VAL A 206 -10.96 -10.96 -11.75
N LEU A 207 -12.04 -10.54 -11.12
CA LEU A 207 -12.03 -9.82 -9.86
C LEU A 207 -12.33 -10.78 -8.72
N LEU A 208 -11.36 -11.00 -7.85
CA LEU A 208 -11.51 -11.72 -6.60
C LEU A 208 -12.02 -10.75 -5.54
N ARG A 209 -13.30 -10.86 -5.18
CA ARG A 209 -13.94 -10.01 -4.18
C ARG A 209 -13.81 -10.61 -2.80
N ILE A 210 -13.57 -9.76 -1.83
CA ILE A 210 -13.44 -10.12 -0.42
C ILE A 210 -14.55 -9.47 0.41
N PRO A 211 -14.85 -10.02 1.60
CA PRO A 211 -15.78 -9.40 2.52
C PRO A 211 -15.32 -8.02 2.98
N ARG A 212 -16.26 -7.23 3.42
CA ARG A 212 -15.98 -5.97 4.14
C ARG A 212 -15.31 -6.29 5.48
N ARG A 213 -14.32 -5.48 5.83
CA ARG A 213 -13.60 -5.65 7.10
C ARG A 213 -14.49 -5.40 8.32
N ASP A 214 -15.38 -4.41 8.22
CA ASP A 214 -16.34 -4.03 9.26
C ASP A 214 -17.61 -4.89 9.29
N LYS A 215 -17.87 -5.65 8.20
CA LYS A 215 -19.02 -6.54 8.02
C LYS A 215 -18.62 -7.79 7.23
N PRO A 216 -18.03 -8.79 7.89
CA PRO A 216 -17.50 -9.99 7.23
C PRO A 216 -18.55 -10.84 6.49
N GLU A 217 -19.81 -10.62 6.76
CA GLU A 217 -20.97 -11.26 6.11
C GLU A 217 -21.41 -10.58 4.80
N GLU A 218 -20.84 -9.42 4.45
CA GLU A 218 -21.15 -8.68 3.23
C GLU A 218 -19.91 -8.57 2.33
N LEU A 219 -20.06 -8.80 1.03
CA LEU A 219 -19.00 -8.46 0.06
C LEU A 219 -18.84 -6.94 -0.03
N ALA A 220 -17.59 -6.48 -0.15
CA ALA A 220 -17.32 -5.08 -0.42
C ALA A 220 -18.02 -4.64 -1.74
N PRO A 221 -18.62 -3.44 -1.79
CA PRO A 221 -19.29 -2.96 -3.00
C PRO A 221 -18.31 -2.80 -4.15
N PHE A 222 -18.80 -3.07 -5.37
CA PHE A 222 -18.02 -2.79 -6.57
C PHE A 222 -17.91 -1.27 -6.80
N VAL A 223 -16.68 -0.78 -6.94
CA VAL A 223 -16.39 0.64 -7.23
C VAL A 223 -15.59 0.71 -8.53
N PRO A 224 -16.12 1.26 -9.63
CA PRO A 224 -15.37 1.43 -10.87
C PRO A 224 -14.14 2.33 -10.67
N GLN A 225 -12.97 1.88 -11.11
CA GLN A 225 -11.70 2.61 -11.02
C GLN A 225 -10.95 2.57 -12.36
N PRO A 226 -11.50 3.18 -13.42
CA PRO A 226 -10.93 3.11 -14.77
C PRO A 226 -9.58 3.82 -14.88
N MET A 227 -9.40 4.97 -14.19
CA MET A 227 -8.14 5.71 -14.24
C MET A 227 -7.01 4.95 -13.54
N MET A 228 -7.29 4.39 -12.37
CA MET A 228 -6.30 3.59 -11.65
C MET A 228 -5.86 2.37 -12.46
N ARG A 229 -6.79 1.71 -13.16
CA ARG A 229 -6.50 0.61 -14.07
C ARG A 229 -5.54 1.03 -15.19
N GLN A 230 -5.80 2.18 -15.84
CA GLN A 230 -4.94 2.67 -16.91
C GLN A 230 -3.51 2.89 -16.46
N VAL A 231 -3.34 3.45 -15.26
CA VAL A 231 -2.02 3.67 -14.64
C VAL A 231 -1.27 2.35 -14.43
N PHE A 232 -1.95 1.31 -13.96
CA PHE A 232 -1.33 -0.01 -13.80
C PHE A 232 -0.92 -0.61 -15.16
N ALA A 233 -1.81 -0.58 -16.15
CA ALA A 233 -1.52 -1.13 -17.49
C ALA A 233 -0.31 -0.43 -18.17
N ASP A 234 -0.13 0.87 -17.98
CA ASP A 234 1.03 1.59 -18.50
C ASP A 234 2.34 1.19 -17.78
N HIS A 235 2.27 0.88 -16.48
CA HIS A 235 3.43 0.40 -15.73
C HIS A 235 3.80 -1.04 -16.09
N ASP A 236 2.82 -1.93 -16.26
CA ASP A 236 3.08 -3.32 -16.65
C ASP A 236 3.85 -3.39 -17.97
N ARG A 237 3.49 -2.54 -18.97
CA ARG A 237 4.26 -2.41 -20.23
C ARG A 237 5.72 -2.00 -20.01
N LEU A 238 5.98 -1.11 -19.04
CA LEU A 238 7.34 -0.71 -18.71
C LEU A 238 8.11 -1.87 -18.06
N LEU A 239 7.49 -2.59 -17.12
CA LEU A 239 8.08 -3.76 -16.47
C LEU A 239 8.47 -4.84 -17.49
N ASP A 240 7.60 -5.09 -18.47
CA ASP A 240 7.86 -6.05 -19.56
C ASP A 240 9.05 -5.61 -20.43
N ILE A 241 9.12 -4.32 -20.83
CA ILE A 241 10.22 -3.79 -21.64
C ILE A 241 11.56 -3.88 -20.87
N LEU A 242 11.54 -3.58 -19.56
CA LEU A 242 12.73 -3.66 -18.71
C LEU A 242 13.06 -5.10 -18.29
N GLN A 243 12.20 -6.06 -18.57
CA GLN A 243 12.30 -7.46 -18.12
C GLN A 243 12.45 -7.59 -16.59
N VAL A 244 11.78 -6.70 -15.85
CA VAL A 244 11.78 -6.66 -14.38
C VAL A 244 10.34 -6.67 -13.90
N THR A 245 9.71 -7.84 -13.95
CA THR A 245 8.28 -8.02 -13.63
C THR A 245 8.03 -8.40 -12.17
N HIS A 246 9.05 -8.82 -11.44
CA HIS A 246 8.97 -9.25 -10.04
C HIS A 246 10.27 -8.97 -9.28
N VAL A 247 10.23 -9.06 -7.95
CA VAL A 247 11.38 -8.71 -7.09
C VAL A 247 12.59 -9.59 -7.36
N GLY A 248 12.40 -10.87 -7.68
CA GLY A 248 13.51 -11.76 -8.05
C GLY A 248 14.28 -11.25 -9.29
N SER A 249 13.57 -10.80 -10.34
CA SER A 249 14.20 -10.21 -11.54
C SER A 249 14.88 -8.87 -11.23
N LEU A 250 14.29 -8.03 -10.37
CA LEU A 250 14.92 -6.81 -9.87
C LEU A 250 16.25 -7.11 -9.15
N ASN A 251 16.24 -8.09 -8.25
CA ASN A 251 17.44 -8.50 -7.52
C ASN A 251 18.54 -9.01 -8.46
N LYS A 252 18.17 -9.81 -9.46
CA LYS A 252 19.12 -10.25 -10.51
C LYS A 252 19.69 -9.08 -11.31
N ALA A 253 18.89 -8.05 -11.60
CA ALA A 253 19.38 -6.84 -12.27
C ALA A 253 20.39 -6.07 -11.40
N VAL A 254 20.17 -6.02 -10.08
CA VAL A 254 21.13 -5.45 -9.11
C VAL A 254 22.44 -6.27 -9.10
N ASP A 255 22.36 -7.59 -8.98
CA ASP A 255 23.53 -8.48 -8.93
C ASP A 255 24.37 -8.41 -10.23
N ARG A 256 23.72 -8.17 -11.38
CA ARG A 256 24.37 -7.96 -12.70
C ARG A 256 24.88 -6.54 -12.93
N ASN A 257 24.76 -5.65 -11.94
CA ASN A 257 25.15 -4.23 -12.03
C ASN A 257 24.44 -3.44 -13.16
N ASN A 258 23.22 -3.83 -13.53
CA ASN A 258 22.42 -3.20 -14.60
C ASN A 258 21.39 -2.19 -14.08
N ILE A 259 21.58 -1.72 -12.84
CA ILE A 259 20.59 -0.89 -12.15
C ILE A 259 20.56 0.56 -12.65
N SER A 260 21.70 1.09 -13.13
CA SER A 260 21.79 2.49 -13.57
C SER A 260 20.84 2.80 -14.73
N THR A 261 20.77 1.91 -15.72
CA THR A 261 19.84 2.06 -16.86
C THR A 261 18.37 2.04 -16.38
N MET A 262 18.03 1.14 -15.46
CA MET A 262 16.68 1.05 -14.90
C MET A 262 16.29 2.33 -14.15
N VAL A 263 17.18 2.88 -13.33
CA VAL A 263 16.95 4.15 -12.64
C VAL A 263 16.74 5.27 -13.66
N GLN A 264 17.63 5.39 -14.65
CA GLN A 264 17.52 6.43 -15.69
C GLN A 264 16.22 6.34 -16.48
N VAL A 265 15.80 5.15 -16.89
CA VAL A 265 14.55 4.94 -17.63
C VAL A 265 13.34 5.29 -16.77
N SER A 266 13.31 4.85 -15.50
CA SER A 266 12.21 5.14 -14.58
C SER A 266 12.08 6.64 -14.31
N GLU A 267 13.19 7.35 -14.10
CA GLU A 267 13.21 8.80 -13.90
C GLU A 267 12.78 9.56 -15.18
N ALA A 268 13.29 9.14 -16.34
CA ALA A 268 12.91 9.74 -17.62
C ALA A 268 11.42 9.55 -17.94
N MET A 269 10.85 8.39 -17.61
CA MET A 269 9.42 8.12 -17.75
C MET A 269 8.58 9.08 -16.91
N GLN A 270 8.94 9.25 -15.62
CA GLN A 270 8.23 10.20 -14.76
C GLN A 270 8.34 11.63 -15.27
N GLU A 271 9.54 12.06 -15.72
CA GLU A 271 9.72 13.40 -16.27
C GLU A 271 8.84 13.62 -17.51
N LYS A 272 8.81 12.64 -18.41
CA LYS A 272 7.96 12.67 -19.61
C LYS A 272 6.48 12.76 -19.26
N GLN A 273 6.01 12.04 -18.25
CA GLN A 273 4.62 12.11 -17.79
C GLN A 273 4.29 13.48 -17.18
N ILE A 274 5.19 14.04 -16.36
CA ILE A 274 4.99 15.38 -15.74
C ILE A 274 4.98 16.46 -16.82
N ALA A 275 5.87 16.37 -17.83
CA ALA A 275 5.88 17.28 -18.96
C ALA A 275 4.56 17.22 -19.76
N ALA A 276 4.06 16.01 -20.06
CA ALA A 276 2.78 15.84 -20.76
C ALA A 276 1.60 16.43 -19.96
N ILE A 277 1.59 16.26 -18.64
CA ILE A 277 0.58 16.89 -17.77
C ILE A 277 0.68 18.42 -17.82
N ALA A 278 1.90 18.98 -17.79
CA ALA A 278 2.10 20.42 -17.90
C ALA A 278 1.65 20.98 -19.26
N ASP A 279 1.87 20.23 -20.36
CA ASP A 279 1.42 20.60 -21.71
C ASP A 279 -0.12 20.62 -21.79
N ASP A 280 -0.78 19.61 -21.20
CA ASP A 280 -2.26 19.56 -21.14
C ASP A 280 -2.81 20.74 -20.30
N ILE A 281 -2.19 21.05 -19.15
CA ILE A 281 -2.54 22.22 -18.33
C ILE A 281 -2.36 23.50 -19.15
N ALA A 282 -1.27 23.64 -19.91
CA ALA A 282 -1.02 24.83 -20.73
C ALA A 282 -2.07 24.99 -21.85
N HIS A 283 -2.56 23.87 -22.40
CA HIS A 283 -3.68 23.89 -23.34
C HIS A 283 -4.97 24.36 -22.65
N LYS A 284 -5.31 23.73 -21.52
CA LYS A 284 -6.49 24.06 -20.72
C LYS A 284 -6.47 25.46 -20.11
N TYR A 285 -5.29 26.00 -19.84
CA TYR A 285 -5.12 27.39 -19.41
C TYR A 285 -5.70 28.38 -20.43
N LYS A 286 -5.52 28.13 -21.74
CA LYS A 286 -6.12 28.94 -22.81
C LYS A 286 -7.65 28.84 -22.85
N GLU A 287 -8.20 27.73 -22.33
CA GLU A 287 -9.63 27.49 -22.20
C GLU A 287 -10.25 28.03 -20.90
N GLY A 288 -9.42 28.60 -19.99
CA GLY A 288 -9.91 29.24 -18.76
C GLY A 288 -9.50 28.59 -17.46
N VAL A 289 -8.72 27.50 -17.48
CA VAL A 289 -8.19 26.89 -16.24
C VAL A 289 -7.22 27.88 -15.56
N ARG A 290 -7.39 28.09 -14.26
CA ARG A 290 -6.57 28.99 -13.42
C ARG A 290 -6.12 28.35 -12.11
N VAL A 291 -6.71 27.21 -11.74
CA VAL A 291 -6.41 26.51 -10.49
C VAL A 291 -6.10 25.05 -10.80
N VAL A 292 -4.94 24.58 -10.36
CA VAL A 292 -4.55 23.16 -10.40
C VAL A 292 -4.70 22.56 -9.00
N LEU A 293 -5.40 21.47 -8.88
CA LEU A 293 -5.66 20.76 -7.63
C LEU A 293 -4.86 19.44 -7.61
N ILE A 294 -3.94 19.30 -6.66
CA ILE A 294 -3.08 18.11 -6.53
C ILE A 294 -3.44 17.38 -5.24
N SER A 295 -4.13 16.26 -5.35
CA SER A 295 -4.45 15.39 -4.21
C SER A 295 -3.71 14.07 -4.27
N GLY A 296 -3.78 13.35 -3.18
CA GLY A 296 -3.26 11.99 -3.02
C GLY A 296 -3.00 11.66 -1.56
N PRO A 297 -2.87 10.39 -1.21
CA PRO A 297 -2.72 9.95 0.17
C PRO A 297 -1.38 10.40 0.77
N SER A 298 -1.24 10.25 2.09
CA SER A 298 -0.01 10.58 2.79
C SER A 298 1.20 9.80 2.22
N SER A 299 2.35 10.48 2.10
CA SER A 299 3.60 9.94 1.54
C SER A 299 3.50 9.45 0.09
N SER A 300 2.56 10.00 -0.69
CA SER A 300 2.46 9.72 -2.13
C SER A 300 3.46 10.50 -2.98
N GLY A 301 4.19 11.48 -2.43
CA GLY A 301 5.16 12.29 -3.18
C GLY A 301 4.55 13.50 -3.88
N LYS A 302 3.38 13.98 -3.41
CA LYS A 302 2.68 15.15 -3.96
C LYS A 302 3.56 16.40 -4.01
N THR A 303 4.30 16.66 -2.94
CA THR A 303 5.10 17.89 -2.82
C THR A 303 6.21 17.95 -3.88
N THR A 304 6.96 16.86 -4.07
CA THR A 304 7.98 16.82 -5.14
C THR A 304 7.33 16.83 -6.52
N PHE A 305 6.23 16.12 -6.72
CA PHE A 305 5.48 16.18 -7.97
C PHE A 305 5.06 17.62 -8.27
N CYS A 306 4.50 18.35 -7.30
CA CYS A 306 4.13 19.77 -7.43
C CYS A 306 5.32 20.64 -7.85
N LYS A 307 6.49 20.48 -7.22
CA LYS A 307 7.71 21.22 -7.57
C LYS A 307 8.20 20.93 -9.00
N ARG A 308 8.18 19.67 -9.41
CA ARG A 308 8.53 19.26 -10.79
C ARG A 308 7.53 19.82 -11.80
N LEU A 309 6.22 19.74 -11.50
CA LEU A 309 5.17 20.31 -12.35
C LEU A 309 5.33 21.83 -12.50
N GLN A 310 5.63 22.56 -11.40
CA GLN A 310 5.91 23.98 -11.46
C GLN A 310 7.06 24.30 -12.44
N THR A 311 8.13 23.49 -12.41
CA THR A 311 9.26 23.64 -13.34
C THR A 311 8.80 23.45 -14.78
N GLN A 312 7.99 22.44 -15.08
CA GLN A 312 7.49 22.18 -16.43
C GLN A 312 6.51 23.27 -16.90
N LEU A 313 5.66 23.82 -16.02
CA LEU A 313 4.77 24.93 -16.36
C LEU A 313 5.55 26.20 -16.73
N LEU A 314 6.67 26.49 -16.05
CA LEU A 314 7.55 27.59 -16.43
C LEU A 314 8.13 27.43 -17.82
N THR A 315 8.44 26.20 -18.26
CA THR A 315 8.89 25.95 -19.65
C THR A 315 7.79 26.18 -20.68
N ASN A 316 6.52 26.11 -20.25
CA ASN A 316 5.33 26.43 -21.04
C ASN A 316 4.91 27.91 -20.90
N TYR A 317 5.80 28.77 -20.35
CA TYR A 317 5.58 30.21 -20.14
C TYR A 317 4.39 30.55 -19.23
N ILE A 318 3.98 29.62 -18.35
CA ILE A 318 2.97 29.83 -17.33
C ILE A 318 3.69 29.94 -15.98
N ARG A 319 3.40 30.98 -15.21
CA ARG A 319 3.99 31.18 -13.88
C ARG A 319 3.12 30.51 -12.82
N PRO A 320 3.59 29.40 -12.18
CA PRO A 320 2.84 28.70 -11.15
C PRO A 320 3.12 29.26 -9.76
N TYR A 321 2.07 29.37 -8.94
CA TYR A 321 2.17 29.59 -7.51
C TYR A 321 1.67 28.34 -6.78
N GLY A 322 2.55 27.67 -6.04
CA GLY A 322 2.20 26.51 -5.21
C GLY A 322 1.81 26.92 -3.81
N LEU A 323 0.67 26.44 -3.35
CA LEU A 323 0.14 26.63 -2.01
C LEU A 323 -0.16 25.26 -1.39
N SER A 324 0.41 25.00 -0.21
CA SER A 324 0.11 23.80 0.55
C SER A 324 -1.16 24.00 1.39
N LEU A 325 -2.11 23.07 1.29
CA LEU A 325 -3.29 23.07 2.16
C LEU A 325 -2.90 22.81 3.63
N ASP A 326 -1.77 22.14 3.87
CA ASP A 326 -1.27 21.90 5.22
C ASP A 326 -0.97 23.21 5.99
N ASP A 327 -0.71 24.32 5.30
CA ASP A 327 -0.52 25.62 5.91
C ASP A 327 -1.81 26.21 6.52
N TYR A 328 -2.96 25.70 6.13
CA TYR A 328 -4.27 26.12 6.61
C TYR A 328 -4.83 25.23 7.73
N PHE A 329 -4.04 24.33 8.32
CA PHE A 329 -4.48 23.60 9.51
C PHE A 329 -4.87 24.56 10.64
N ILE A 330 -5.95 24.25 11.36
CA ILE A 330 -6.27 24.88 12.64
C ILE A 330 -5.23 24.45 13.68
N ASN A 331 -5.14 25.16 14.80
CA ASN A 331 -4.20 24.74 15.85
C ASN A 331 -4.49 23.32 16.32
N ARG A 332 -3.45 22.60 16.72
CA ARG A 332 -3.58 21.18 17.11
C ARG A 332 -4.65 20.92 18.16
N GLU A 333 -4.76 21.81 19.15
CA GLU A 333 -5.72 21.67 20.24
C GLU A 333 -7.17 21.77 19.78
N ASP A 334 -7.41 22.50 18.70
CA ASP A 334 -8.73 22.73 18.11
C ASP A 334 -9.12 21.65 17.07
N SER A 335 -8.16 20.74 16.71
CA SER A 335 -8.38 19.73 15.70
C SER A 335 -9.48 18.73 16.07
N PRO A 336 -10.30 18.26 15.11
CA PRO A 336 -11.31 17.22 15.34
C PRO A 336 -10.69 15.97 15.98
N ARG A 337 -11.52 15.21 16.69
CA ARG A 337 -11.11 13.93 17.25
C ARG A 337 -11.81 12.79 16.54
N ASP A 338 -11.10 11.67 16.41
CA ASP A 338 -11.67 10.44 15.88
C ASP A 338 -12.48 9.68 16.96
N GLU A 339 -13.07 8.54 16.58
CA GLU A 339 -13.90 7.71 17.47
C GLU A 339 -13.12 7.16 18.68
N SER A 340 -11.79 7.08 18.61
CA SER A 340 -10.93 6.68 19.73
C SER A 340 -10.56 7.85 20.65
N GLY A 341 -10.96 9.09 20.30
CA GLY A 341 -10.63 10.30 21.05
C GLY A 341 -9.29 10.93 20.69
N ASP A 342 -8.55 10.36 19.74
CA ASP A 342 -7.32 10.92 19.20
C ASP A 342 -7.59 12.02 18.17
N TYR A 343 -6.60 12.91 17.96
CA TYR A 343 -6.74 13.95 16.95
C TYR A 343 -6.82 13.37 15.53
N ASP A 344 -7.89 13.69 14.81
CA ASP A 344 -8.11 13.34 13.39
C ASP A 344 -7.52 14.43 12.46
N PHE A 345 -6.20 14.36 12.26
CA PHE A 345 -5.51 15.29 11.35
C PHE A 345 -5.78 15.01 9.86
N GLU A 346 -6.38 13.89 9.53
CA GLU A 346 -6.76 13.55 8.16
C GLU A 346 -8.18 14.05 7.83
N SER A 347 -8.91 14.62 8.79
CA SER A 347 -10.22 15.21 8.56
C SER A 347 -10.14 16.48 7.72
N LEU A 348 -11.09 16.67 6.79
CA LEU A 348 -11.23 17.94 6.06
C LEU A 348 -11.40 19.13 7.02
N TYR A 349 -12.08 18.94 8.15
CA TYR A 349 -12.33 19.95 9.16
C TYR A 349 -11.14 20.23 10.10
N ALA A 350 -10.02 19.55 9.89
CA ALA A 350 -8.75 19.96 10.47
C ALA A 350 -8.17 21.19 9.75
N LEU A 351 -8.71 21.57 8.57
CA LEU A 351 -8.40 22.79 7.86
C LEU A 351 -9.36 23.92 8.26
N ASP A 352 -8.84 25.14 8.32
CA ASP A 352 -9.63 26.36 8.46
C ASP A 352 -10.25 26.73 7.10
N LEU A 353 -11.33 26.01 6.74
CA LEU A 353 -12.03 26.19 5.47
C LEU A 353 -12.55 27.63 5.26
N PRO A 354 -13.11 28.32 6.30
CA PRO A 354 -13.52 29.70 6.15
C PRO A 354 -12.38 30.64 5.76
N LEU A 355 -11.23 30.55 6.45
CA LEU A 355 -10.05 31.34 6.14
C LEU A 355 -9.52 31.01 4.74
N PHE A 356 -9.36 29.72 4.45
CA PHE A 356 -8.86 29.26 3.16
C PHE A 356 -9.72 29.79 1.99
N ASN A 357 -11.05 29.65 2.09
CA ASN A 357 -11.96 30.10 1.02
C ASN A 357 -12.00 31.62 0.90
N LYS A 358 -11.82 32.37 1.99
CA LYS A 358 -11.69 33.83 1.96
C LYS A 358 -10.41 34.22 1.20
N ASP A 359 -9.28 33.65 1.59
CA ASP A 359 -7.98 33.93 0.99
C ASP A 359 -7.95 33.52 -0.49
N LEU A 360 -8.53 32.38 -0.83
CA LEU A 360 -8.66 31.91 -2.21
C LEU A 360 -9.44 32.88 -3.10
N LYS A 361 -10.55 33.44 -2.60
CA LYS A 361 -11.34 34.45 -3.35
C LYS A 361 -10.52 35.72 -3.60
N GLN A 362 -9.77 36.19 -2.61
CA GLN A 362 -8.90 37.36 -2.74
C GLN A 362 -7.76 37.09 -3.74
N MET A 363 -7.11 35.91 -3.66
CA MET A 363 -6.07 35.51 -4.62
C MET A 363 -6.61 35.51 -6.06
N ILE A 364 -7.78 34.88 -6.29
CA ILE A 364 -8.40 34.84 -7.64
C ILE A 364 -8.78 36.24 -8.13
N ALA A 365 -9.16 37.13 -7.23
CA ALA A 365 -9.43 38.54 -7.56
C ALA A 365 -8.15 39.36 -7.84
N GLY A 366 -6.95 38.79 -7.68
CA GLY A 366 -5.67 39.49 -7.88
C GLY A 366 -5.28 40.39 -6.71
N GLU A 367 -5.92 40.25 -5.56
CA GLU A 367 -5.57 40.97 -4.33
C GLU A 367 -4.31 40.36 -3.69
N GLU A 368 -3.54 41.18 -2.96
CA GLU A 368 -2.43 40.66 -2.17
C GLU A 368 -2.96 39.97 -0.89
N VAL A 369 -2.56 38.73 -0.67
CA VAL A 369 -2.99 37.93 0.48
C VAL A 369 -1.78 37.52 1.31
N SER A 370 -1.85 37.70 2.63
CA SER A 370 -0.87 37.21 3.58
C SER A 370 -1.15 35.74 3.90
N LEU A 371 -0.19 34.87 3.58
CA LEU A 371 -0.33 33.42 3.73
C LEU A 371 0.03 32.96 5.14
N PRO A 372 -0.76 32.08 5.75
CA PRO A 372 -0.36 31.37 6.97
C PRO A 372 0.75 30.37 6.67
N THR A 373 1.38 29.87 7.72
CA THR A 373 2.28 28.72 7.71
C THR A 373 1.98 27.88 8.93
N TYR A 374 1.85 26.56 8.76
CA TYR A 374 1.64 25.66 9.88
C TYR A 374 2.97 25.08 10.37
N ASP A 375 3.26 25.27 11.65
CA ASP A 375 4.43 24.67 12.30
C ASP A 375 4.06 23.33 12.93
N PHE A 376 4.46 22.25 12.27
CA PHE A 376 4.19 20.88 12.75
C PHE A 376 4.85 20.54 14.09
N THR A 377 5.91 21.26 14.47
CA THR A 377 6.61 21.05 15.74
C THR A 377 5.78 21.58 16.90
N THR A 378 5.32 22.81 16.79
CA THR A 378 4.49 23.45 17.81
C THR A 378 3.02 23.08 17.70
N GLY A 379 2.56 22.72 16.49
CA GLY A 379 1.15 22.46 16.18
C GLY A 379 0.32 23.74 16.09
N MET A 380 0.95 24.85 15.70
CA MET A 380 0.31 26.17 15.62
C MET A 380 0.46 26.78 14.22
N ARG A 381 -0.56 27.53 13.82
CA ARG A 381 -0.53 28.36 12.63
C ARG A 381 0.12 29.72 12.95
N VAL A 382 1.07 30.13 12.13
CA VAL A 382 1.83 31.38 12.28
C VAL A 382 1.87 32.14 10.96
N TYR A 383 2.04 33.45 11.01
CA TYR A 383 2.27 34.29 9.83
C TYR A 383 3.72 34.75 9.81
N LYS A 384 4.47 34.35 8.78
CA LYS A 384 5.90 34.66 8.61
C LYS A 384 6.16 35.82 7.64
N GLY A 385 5.09 36.51 7.23
CA GLY A 385 5.19 37.65 6.28
C GLY A 385 5.20 37.20 4.80
N ASN A 386 4.90 35.95 4.51
CA ASN A 386 4.74 35.48 3.14
C ASN A 386 3.46 36.06 2.54
N THR A 387 3.56 36.72 1.36
CA THR A 387 2.40 37.22 0.62
C THR A 387 2.35 36.61 -0.79
N ILE A 388 1.16 36.57 -1.35
CA ILE A 388 0.92 36.18 -2.74
C ILE A 388 -0.03 37.17 -3.39
N GLN A 389 0.26 37.55 -4.64
CA GLN A 389 -0.64 38.31 -5.50
C GLN A 389 -0.57 37.71 -6.91
N LEU A 390 -1.68 37.10 -7.36
CA LEU A 390 -1.76 36.54 -8.71
C LEU A 390 -1.96 37.65 -9.75
N LYS A 391 -1.29 37.49 -10.88
CA LYS A 391 -1.35 38.41 -12.04
C LYS A 391 -1.84 37.65 -13.27
N ASP A 392 -2.16 38.40 -14.32
CA ASP A 392 -2.43 37.79 -15.62
C ASP A 392 -1.22 36.96 -16.08
N GLY A 393 -1.47 35.73 -16.49
CA GLY A 393 -0.44 34.75 -16.86
C GLY A 393 -0.05 33.80 -15.73
N ASP A 394 -0.56 33.98 -14.53
CA ASP A 394 -0.28 33.11 -13.39
C ASP A 394 -1.30 31.97 -13.26
N ILE A 395 -0.88 30.86 -12.65
CA ILE A 395 -1.74 29.74 -12.29
C ILE A 395 -1.51 29.34 -10.83
N LEU A 396 -2.59 29.14 -10.08
CA LEU A 396 -2.52 28.68 -8.70
C LEU A 396 -2.50 27.17 -8.64
N ILE A 397 -1.59 26.59 -7.85
CA ILE A 397 -1.52 25.16 -7.60
C ILE A 397 -1.81 24.92 -6.11
N LEU A 398 -2.89 24.23 -5.81
CA LEU A 398 -3.29 23.81 -4.46
C LEU A 398 -2.89 22.35 -4.26
N GLU A 399 -2.01 22.08 -3.29
CA GLU A 399 -1.52 20.73 -2.98
C GLU A 399 -1.96 20.33 -1.57
N GLY A 400 -2.59 19.17 -1.44
CA GLY A 400 -2.96 18.59 -0.15
C GLY A 400 -3.85 17.37 -0.30
N ILE A 401 -4.03 16.62 0.80
CA ILE A 401 -4.83 15.37 0.76
C ILE A 401 -6.29 15.60 0.38
N HIS A 402 -6.83 16.78 0.66
CA HIS A 402 -8.23 17.17 0.41
C HIS A 402 -8.46 17.92 -0.91
N ALA A 403 -7.43 18.13 -1.74
CA ALA A 403 -7.54 18.98 -2.92
C ALA A 403 -8.60 18.52 -3.95
N LEU A 404 -8.99 17.25 -3.96
CA LEU A 404 -10.05 16.73 -4.83
C LEU A 404 -11.42 16.58 -4.13
N ASN A 405 -11.53 16.92 -2.86
CA ASN A 405 -12.81 16.94 -2.17
C ASN A 405 -13.64 18.16 -2.62
N PRO A 406 -14.86 17.97 -3.16
CA PRO A 406 -15.70 19.08 -3.64
C PRO A 406 -16.02 20.12 -2.58
N GLU A 407 -16.03 19.75 -1.30
CA GLU A 407 -16.31 20.67 -0.18
C GLU A 407 -15.18 21.66 0.09
N LEU A 408 -13.95 21.43 -0.46
CA LEU A 408 -12.81 22.30 -0.21
C LEU A 408 -13.00 23.69 -0.84
N ILE A 409 -13.45 23.74 -2.09
CA ILE A 409 -13.53 24.98 -2.90
C ILE A 409 -14.89 25.13 -3.61
N PRO A 410 -16.00 25.14 -2.88
CA PRO A 410 -17.36 25.11 -3.46
C PRO A 410 -17.70 26.31 -4.33
N SER A 411 -16.96 27.42 -4.20
CA SER A 411 -17.18 28.66 -4.96
C SER A 411 -16.36 28.78 -6.24
N VAL A 412 -15.44 27.85 -6.52
CA VAL A 412 -14.60 27.86 -7.73
C VAL A 412 -15.26 27.01 -8.81
N PRO A 413 -15.54 27.57 -10.01
CA PRO A 413 -16.14 26.79 -11.09
C PRO A 413 -15.27 25.59 -11.49
N GLU A 414 -15.88 24.44 -11.69
CA GLU A 414 -15.15 23.22 -12.10
C GLU A 414 -14.38 23.43 -13.41
N SER A 415 -14.95 24.17 -14.36
CA SER A 415 -14.31 24.51 -15.65
C SER A 415 -13.03 25.34 -15.51
N SER A 416 -12.79 25.99 -14.37
CA SER A 416 -11.55 26.74 -14.10
C SER A 416 -10.50 25.90 -13.36
N THR A 417 -10.77 24.62 -13.08
CA THR A 417 -9.89 23.73 -12.32
C THR A 417 -9.29 22.63 -13.18
N TYR A 418 -8.06 22.21 -12.84
CA TYR A 418 -7.44 20.99 -13.36
C TYR A 418 -7.05 20.08 -12.20
N LYS A 419 -7.55 18.87 -12.19
CA LYS A 419 -7.50 17.94 -11.05
C LYS A 419 -6.50 16.81 -11.30
N ILE A 420 -5.53 16.64 -10.38
CA ILE A 420 -4.48 15.62 -10.45
C ILE A 420 -4.52 14.77 -9.18
N TYR A 421 -4.53 13.45 -9.36
CA TYR A 421 -4.35 12.52 -8.25
C TYR A 421 -2.98 11.87 -8.30
N VAL A 422 -2.20 12.00 -7.22
CA VAL A 422 -0.84 11.45 -7.11
C VAL A 422 -0.84 10.31 -6.11
N SER A 423 -0.47 9.10 -6.54
CA SER A 423 -0.39 7.93 -5.66
C SER A 423 0.86 7.11 -5.95
N ALA A 424 1.37 6.42 -4.92
CA ALA A 424 2.49 5.48 -5.05
C ALA A 424 1.94 4.07 -5.32
N LEU A 425 1.52 3.82 -6.56
CA LEU A 425 0.94 2.55 -6.99
C LEU A 425 2.06 1.56 -7.35
N THR A 426 2.35 0.63 -6.43
CA THR A 426 3.41 -0.35 -6.64
C THR A 426 2.95 -1.40 -7.66
N ALA A 427 3.55 -1.40 -8.84
CA ALA A 427 3.21 -2.31 -9.92
C ALA A 427 3.99 -3.65 -9.83
N ILE A 428 5.21 -3.63 -9.28
CA ILE A 428 6.00 -4.86 -9.11
C ILE A 428 5.46 -5.74 -7.97
N GLY A 429 5.34 -7.07 -8.19
CA GLY A 429 5.04 -8.05 -7.16
C GLY A 429 6.31 -8.69 -6.57
N LEU A 430 6.20 -9.33 -5.41
CA LEU A 430 7.26 -10.23 -4.93
C LEU A 430 7.40 -11.41 -5.90
N ASP A 431 6.29 -12.02 -6.23
CA ASP A 431 6.08 -13.07 -7.24
C ASP A 431 4.63 -13.01 -7.75
N ALA A 432 4.21 -13.95 -8.61
CA ALA A 432 2.88 -13.98 -9.23
C ALA A 432 1.71 -13.97 -8.22
N HIS A 433 1.88 -14.53 -7.03
CA HIS A 433 0.81 -14.64 -6.03
C HIS A 433 0.99 -13.70 -4.83
N ASN A 434 2.17 -13.10 -4.67
CA ASN A 434 2.51 -12.20 -3.58
C ASN A 434 2.69 -10.76 -4.06
N ARG A 435 1.58 -10.04 -4.22
CA ARG A 435 1.61 -8.61 -4.57
C ARG A 435 2.19 -7.76 -3.44
N ILE A 436 2.70 -6.61 -3.79
CA ILE A 436 3.16 -5.60 -2.83
C ILE A 436 2.05 -4.56 -2.62
N PRO A 437 1.50 -4.43 -1.38
CA PRO A 437 0.51 -3.40 -1.09
C PRO A 437 1.10 -1.99 -1.23
N SER A 438 0.43 -1.10 -1.96
CA SER A 438 0.83 0.31 -2.04
C SER A 438 0.82 1.01 -0.67
N THR A 439 0.02 0.50 0.27
CA THR A 439 0.03 0.93 1.67
C THR A 439 1.34 0.64 2.37
N ASP A 440 1.96 -0.52 2.15
CA ASP A 440 3.26 -0.87 2.73
C ASP A 440 4.36 0.02 2.18
N ASN A 441 4.34 0.27 0.87
CA ASN A 441 5.28 1.18 0.24
C ASN A 441 5.19 2.59 0.84
N ARG A 442 3.98 3.14 0.95
CA ARG A 442 3.76 4.47 1.56
C ARG A 442 4.11 4.52 3.04
N LEU A 443 3.86 3.44 3.79
CA LEU A 443 4.28 3.34 5.19
C LEU A 443 5.81 3.39 5.32
N ILE A 444 6.54 2.68 4.47
CA ILE A 444 8.01 2.70 4.45
C ILE A 444 8.53 4.09 4.06
N ARG A 445 7.96 4.73 3.05
CA ARG A 445 8.26 6.13 2.70
C ARG A 445 8.02 7.06 3.91
N ARG A 446 6.88 6.91 4.59
CA ARG A 446 6.52 7.71 5.78
C ARG A 446 7.49 7.49 6.93
N LEU A 447 7.84 6.23 7.23
CA LEU A 447 8.82 5.90 8.27
C LEU A 447 10.16 6.65 8.06
N VAL A 448 10.68 6.60 6.84
CA VAL A 448 11.95 7.25 6.51
C VAL A 448 11.83 8.78 6.58
N ARG A 449 10.77 9.37 6.00
CA ARG A 449 10.54 10.82 6.02
C ARG A 449 10.34 11.36 7.43
N ASP A 450 9.43 10.75 8.20
CA ASP A 450 9.03 11.24 9.52
C ASP A 450 10.18 11.14 10.52
N TYR A 451 11.00 10.10 10.42
CA TYR A 451 12.23 9.95 11.21
C TYR A 451 13.26 11.06 10.90
N ARG A 452 13.42 11.41 9.62
CA ARG A 452 14.43 12.38 9.20
C ARG A 452 14.02 13.84 9.41
N TYR A 453 12.74 14.16 9.19
CA TYR A 453 12.30 15.55 9.06
C TYR A 453 11.22 16.00 10.04
N ARG A 454 10.54 15.05 10.70
CA ARG A 454 9.43 15.35 11.60
C ARG A 454 9.69 14.97 13.05
N ASN A 455 10.88 14.49 13.36
CA ASN A 455 11.30 14.03 14.70
C ASN A 455 10.39 12.94 15.29
N TYR A 456 9.79 12.09 14.46
CA TYR A 456 9.03 10.93 14.92
C TYR A 456 9.90 9.68 14.95
N SER A 457 9.78 8.88 16.01
CA SER A 457 10.36 7.53 16.03
C SER A 457 9.60 6.58 15.09
N GLY A 458 10.25 5.47 14.72
CA GLY A 458 9.57 4.41 13.95
C GLY A 458 8.33 3.87 14.66
N LEU A 459 8.40 3.69 16.00
CA LEU A 459 7.28 3.30 16.84
C LEU A 459 6.12 4.32 16.75
N GLY A 460 6.41 5.61 16.89
CA GLY A 460 5.41 6.66 16.80
C GLY A 460 4.73 6.71 15.42
N THR A 461 5.47 6.44 14.34
CA THR A 461 4.92 6.37 12.99
C THR A 461 3.99 5.17 12.82
N LEU A 462 4.37 3.98 13.32
CA LEU A 462 3.53 2.78 13.24
C LEU A 462 2.23 2.94 14.04
N ARG A 463 2.28 3.49 15.25
CA ARG A 463 1.09 3.77 16.08
C ARG A 463 0.06 4.64 15.37
N ARG A 464 0.52 5.66 14.66
CA ARG A 464 -0.35 6.60 13.94
C ARG A 464 -0.86 6.08 12.61
N TRP A 465 -0.26 5.03 12.05
CA TRP A 465 -0.56 4.58 10.70
C TRP A 465 -2.03 4.16 10.51
N GLN A 466 -2.63 3.52 11.50
CA GLN A 466 -4.03 3.09 11.45
C GLN A 466 -4.99 4.29 11.36
N SER A 467 -4.76 5.34 12.14
CA SER A 467 -5.56 6.57 12.08
C SER A 467 -5.44 7.24 10.69
N VAL A 468 -4.21 7.32 10.15
CA VAL A 468 -3.98 7.83 8.79
C VAL A 468 -4.78 7.02 7.75
N ARG A 469 -4.75 5.69 7.84
CA ARG A 469 -5.49 4.82 6.93
C ARG A 469 -7.01 5.05 6.98
N ARG A 470 -7.58 5.14 8.19
CA ARG A 470 -9.02 5.46 8.35
C ARG A 470 -9.37 6.81 7.72
N GLY A 471 -8.54 7.81 7.94
CA GLY A 471 -8.74 9.13 7.34
C GLY A 471 -8.67 9.12 5.80
N GLU A 472 -7.70 8.39 5.22
CA GLU A 472 -7.58 8.23 3.76
C GLU A 472 -8.81 7.54 3.15
N GLU A 473 -9.33 6.51 3.81
CA GLU A 473 -10.53 5.77 3.37
C GLU A 473 -11.79 6.65 3.39
N LYS A 474 -11.87 7.59 4.34
CA LYS A 474 -13.00 8.50 4.48
C LYS A 474 -12.87 9.75 3.60
N TRP A 475 -11.68 10.34 3.49
CA TRP A 475 -11.51 11.69 3.00
C TRP A 475 -10.70 11.83 1.70
N VAL A 476 -10.02 10.76 1.25
CA VAL A 476 -9.13 10.83 0.08
C VAL A 476 -9.58 9.89 -1.03
N PHE A 477 -9.69 8.59 -0.75
CA PHE A 477 -10.00 7.58 -1.77
C PHE A 477 -11.36 7.72 -2.43
N PRO A 478 -12.45 8.19 -1.76
CA PRO A 478 -13.72 8.40 -2.43
C PRO A 478 -13.67 9.40 -3.58
N PHE A 479 -12.69 10.31 -3.58
CA PHE A 479 -12.57 11.40 -4.57
C PHE A 479 -11.48 11.17 -5.62
N GLN A 480 -10.75 10.05 -5.58
CA GLN A 480 -9.60 9.82 -6.46
C GLN A 480 -9.96 9.77 -7.96
N GLU A 481 -11.12 9.20 -8.29
CA GLU A 481 -11.60 9.13 -9.68
C GLU A 481 -12.20 10.47 -10.19
N ASN A 482 -12.31 11.51 -9.34
CA ASN A 482 -12.67 12.87 -9.75
C ASN A 482 -11.50 13.61 -10.44
N ALA A 483 -10.32 13.01 -10.52
CA ALA A 483 -9.17 13.59 -11.19
C ALA A 483 -9.35 13.63 -12.72
N HIS A 484 -8.71 14.58 -13.40
CA HIS A 484 -8.55 14.56 -14.85
C HIS A 484 -7.39 13.64 -15.26
N VAL A 485 -6.38 13.53 -14.40
CA VAL A 485 -5.22 12.66 -14.62
C VAL A 485 -4.75 12.05 -13.29
N MET A 486 -4.32 10.78 -13.32
CA MET A 486 -3.61 10.13 -12.23
C MET A 486 -2.12 10.00 -12.56
N PHE A 487 -1.28 10.37 -11.59
CA PHE A 487 0.16 10.21 -11.68
C PHE A 487 0.66 9.15 -10.70
N ASN A 488 1.35 8.14 -11.21
CA ASN A 488 2.02 7.16 -10.35
C ASN A 488 3.40 7.65 -9.93
N SER A 489 3.55 7.91 -8.66
CA SER A 489 4.80 8.35 -8.06
C SER A 489 5.74 7.19 -7.66
N ALA A 490 5.27 5.93 -7.75
CA ALA A 490 6.10 4.79 -7.40
C ALA A 490 7.23 4.58 -8.41
N MET A 491 8.41 4.29 -7.86
CA MET A 491 9.58 3.90 -8.66
C MET A 491 9.80 2.39 -8.53
N LEU A 492 10.10 1.74 -9.63
CA LEU A 492 10.35 0.29 -9.68
C LEU A 492 11.37 -0.18 -8.63
N TYR A 493 12.37 0.62 -8.38
CA TYR A 493 13.53 0.31 -7.52
C TYR A 493 13.43 0.86 -6.09
N GLU A 494 12.36 1.58 -5.76
CA GLU A 494 12.33 2.41 -4.54
C GLU A 494 12.43 1.63 -3.24
N LEU A 495 11.77 0.47 -3.12
CA LEU A 495 11.83 -0.37 -1.93
C LEU A 495 13.24 -0.92 -1.68
N ALA A 496 13.97 -1.22 -2.76
CA ALA A 496 15.37 -1.62 -2.69
C ALA A 496 16.30 -0.50 -2.17
N VAL A 497 15.96 0.77 -2.48
CA VAL A 497 16.69 1.94 -1.96
C VAL A 497 16.26 2.25 -0.53
N LEU A 498 14.94 2.29 -0.27
CA LEU A 498 14.38 2.61 1.05
C LEU A 498 14.77 1.60 2.13
N ARG A 499 15.03 0.35 1.76
CA ARG A 499 15.45 -0.70 2.67
C ARG A 499 16.59 -0.26 3.58
N ALA A 500 17.66 0.33 3.03
CA ALA A 500 18.83 0.74 3.79
C ALA A 500 18.53 1.79 4.89
N TYR A 501 17.45 2.56 4.71
CA TYR A 501 17.03 3.59 5.65
C TYR A 501 15.95 3.10 6.62
N ALA A 502 15.04 2.27 6.15
CA ALA A 502 13.91 1.79 6.95
C ALA A 502 14.32 0.66 7.92
N GLU A 503 15.24 -0.25 7.53
CA GLU A 503 15.67 -1.37 8.38
C GLU A 503 16.16 -0.92 9.76
N PRO A 504 17.09 0.06 9.91
CA PRO A 504 17.55 0.50 11.23
C PRO A 504 16.42 1.10 12.09
N ILE A 505 15.49 1.84 11.46
CA ILE A 505 14.35 2.46 12.15
C ILE A 505 13.42 1.37 12.71
N LEU A 506 13.14 0.34 11.92
CA LEU A 506 12.27 -0.77 12.32
C LEU A 506 12.94 -1.68 13.36
N GLN A 507 14.27 -1.90 13.26
CA GLN A 507 15.04 -2.70 14.22
C GLN A 507 15.14 -2.05 15.60
N ALA A 508 15.03 -0.72 15.68
CA ALA A 508 15.04 0.03 16.93
C ALA A 508 13.72 -0.09 17.73
N ILE A 509 12.67 -0.70 17.16
CA ILE A 509 11.38 -0.88 17.86
C ILE A 509 11.53 -1.99 18.90
N PRO A 510 11.21 -1.73 20.20
CA PRO A 510 11.36 -2.70 21.26
C PRO A 510 10.43 -3.91 21.11
N ARG A 511 10.89 -5.09 21.60
CA ARG A 511 10.13 -6.34 21.48
C ARG A 511 8.86 -6.41 22.31
N ASN A 512 8.80 -5.61 23.36
CA ASN A 512 7.65 -5.53 24.28
C ASN A 512 6.56 -4.55 23.80
N GLU A 513 6.71 -3.97 22.60
CA GLU A 513 5.72 -3.08 22.02
C GLU A 513 4.78 -3.86 21.08
N PRO A 514 3.46 -3.59 21.10
CA PRO A 514 2.50 -4.24 20.20
C PRO A 514 2.87 -4.09 18.72
N GLU A 515 3.44 -2.94 18.34
CA GLU A 515 3.87 -2.61 16.97
C GLU A 515 5.08 -3.42 16.50
N TYR A 516 5.72 -4.16 17.40
CA TYR A 516 6.86 -5.02 17.03
C TYR A 516 6.47 -6.11 16.01
N ALA A 517 5.23 -6.63 16.07
CA ALA A 517 4.73 -7.58 15.08
C ALA A 517 4.75 -6.99 13.67
N GLU A 518 4.30 -5.74 13.52
CA GLU A 518 4.28 -5.04 12.24
C GLU A 518 5.70 -4.65 11.78
N ALA A 519 6.53 -4.19 12.70
CA ALA A 519 7.95 -3.92 12.41
C ALA A 519 8.67 -5.17 11.89
N ARG A 520 8.46 -6.33 12.51
CA ARG A 520 9.01 -7.61 12.04
C ARG A 520 8.48 -8.03 10.68
N ARG A 521 7.19 -7.81 10.43
CA ARG A 521 6.58 -8.08 9.13
C ARG A 521 7.26 -7.25 8.03
N LEU A 522 7.43 -5.94 8.25
CA LEU A 522 8.08 -5.03 7.32
C LEU A 522 9.56 -5.36 7.11
N LEU A 523 10.30 -5.70 8.18
CA LEU A 523 11.69 -6.17 8.08
C LEU A 523 11.82 -7.43 7.21
N ARG A 524 10.93 -8.42 7.44
CA ARG A 524 10.89 -9.64 6.63
C ARG A 524 10.54 -9.34 5.16
N PHE A 525 9.62 -8.42 4.93
CA PHE A 525 9.26 -7.96 3.59
C PHE A 525 10.46 -7.30 2.90
N LEU A 526 11.09 -6.30 3.54
CA LEU A 526 12.24 -5.59 3.01
C LEU A 526 13.44 -6.50 2.75
N SER A 527 13.61 -7.57 3.54
CA SER A 527 14.70 -8.54 3.32
C SER A 527 14.62 -9.27 1.97
N SER A 528 13.47 -9.20 1.27
CA SER A 528 13.30 -9.76 -0.06
C SER A 528 14.01 -8.96 -1.17
N PHE A 529 14.40 -7.72 -0.91
CA PHE A 529 15.04 -6.83 -1.89
C PHE A 529 16.56 -6.79 -1.73
N ARG A 530 17.33 -6.80 -2.82
CA ARG A 530 18.73 -6.37 -2.83
C ARG A 530 18.79 -4.86 -2.64
N MET A 531 19.75 -4.38 -1.84
CA MET A 531 19.90 -2.94 -1.58
C MET A 531 20.47 -2.21 -2.80
N ILE A 532 19.89 -1.06 -3.12
CA ILE A 532 20.38 -0.14 -4.15
C ILE A 532 20.87 1.13 -3.47
N PRO A 533 22.11 1.58 -3.74
CA PRO A 533 22.65 2.80 -3.14
C PRO A 533 21.91 4.05 -3.61
N ALA A 534 21.49 4.92 -2.69
CA ALA A 534 20.79 6.17 -3.01
C ALA A 534 21.63 7.16 -3.87
N ARG A 535 22.95 7.01 -3.92
CA ARG A 535 23.82 7.86 -4.78
C ARG A 535 23.55 7.69 -6.28
N LEU A 536 22.87 6.61 -6.69
CA LEU A 536 22.47 6.39 -8.08
C LEU A 536 21.27 7.22 -8.51
N LEU A 537 20.53 7.80 -7.57
CA LEU A 537 19.33 8.59 -7.84
C LEU A 537 19.69 10.06 -8.12
N PRO A 538 19.10 10.69 -9.15
CA PRO A 538 19.30 12.11 -9.39
C PRO A 538 18.75 12.97 -8.22
N ASN A 539 19.28 14.19 -8.10
CA ASN A 539 18.91 15.07 -6.98
C ASN A 539 17.50 15.69 -7.11
N ASN A 540 16.90 15.64 -8.30
CA ASN A 540 15.53 16.04 -8.56
C ASN A 540 14.53 14.85 -8.53
N SER A 541 15.00 13.63 -8.21
CA SER A 541 14.14 12.48 -8.06
C SER A 541 13.09 12.69 -6.98
N LEU A 542 11.88 12.20 -7.23
CA LEU A 542 10.80 12.19 -6.24
C LEU A 542 11.21 11.48 -4.93
N MET A 543 12.05 10.47 -5.04
CA MET A 543 12.55 9.73 -3.89
C MET A 543 13.36 10.60 -2.90
N ARG A 544 13.91 11.73 -3.36
CA ARG A 544 14.68 12.64 -2.52
C ARG A 544 13.85 13.35 -1.45
N GLU A 545 12.53 13.45 -1.64
CA GLU A 545 11.59 13.90 -0.59
C GLU A 545 11.72 13.06 0.70
N PHE A 546 11.97 11.76 0.55
CA PHE A 546 12.08 10.82 1.66
C PHE A 546 13.53 10.64 2.12
N LEU A 547 14.45 10.55 1.17
CA LEU A 547 15.85 10.21 1.40
C LEU A 547 16.74 11.41 1.71
N GLY A 548 16.30 12.62 1.36
CA GLY A 548 17.13 13.82 1.43
C GLY A 548 18.07 14.02 0.24
N GLY A 549 18.78 15.14 0.25
CA GLY A 549 19.67 15.53 -0.85
C GLY A 549 18.93 15.98 -2.11
N SER A 550 17.71 16.50 -1.95
CA SER A 550 16.93 17.12 -3.02
C SER A 550 17.49 18.49 -3.41
N THR A 551 17.35 18.84 -4.69
CA THR A 551 17.52 20.20 -5.18
C THR A 551 16.32 21.10 -4.88
N PHE A 552 15.18 20.52 -4.49
CA PHE A 552 14.00 21.25 -4.08
C PHE A 552 14.04 21.56 -2.58
N HIS A 553 13.55 22.73 -2.19
CA HIS A 553 13.32 23.10 -0.80
C HIS A 553 11.89 22.72 -0.40
N TYR A 554 11.75 22.04 0.75
CA TYR A 554 10.47 21.55 1.28
C TYR A 554 10.02 22.36 2.49
#